data_3cd0b95a1f9bcaaae9b5604c246b5346
#
_entry.id   3cd0b95a1f9bcaaae9b5604c246b5346
#
_cell.length_a   1.000
_cell.length_b   1.000
_cell.length_c   1.000
_cell.angle_alpha   90.00
_cell.angle_beta   90.00
_cell.angle_gamma   90.00
#
_symmetry.space_group_name_H-M   'P 1'
#
loop_
_entity.id
_entity.type
_entity.pdbx_description
1 polymer ?
#
loop_
_entity_poly.entity_id
_entity_poly.type
_entity_poly.pdbx_seq_one_letter_code
_entity_poly.pdbx_strand_id
1 'polypeptide(L)'
;MPKLKTKRAKEKLLRQMRRQRLKYITILPSLITLINGVAGFAAIVFASQGQFTKACYTLALAMIADVLDGRVARMSKSTSSFGGQLDSLCDIISFGIAPAFIVLKIFEATIADVELSVAFDKLLHRFLWLAAGTYVSCTAIRLARFNVENEEDESSHMSFIGLPSPAAAGVIITLIVFKNQTLAEWVTKKQTYDLISDIIVYCLPIITFAVGILMVSRVRYSHIVNQHLRGKKPFAYFIWIMIIIGLAVWYLQPAAMVIFCGFAASGLLKLFYVKFIHKKSDYQITAEQLKLDAVNAREDNPEIDDIE
;
A
#
# COMPACT_ATOMS: atom_id res chain seq x y z
N MET A 1 11.30 -62.88 14.65
CA MET A 1 11.98 -61.82 13.86
C MET A 1 11.19 -61.15 12.69
N PRO A 2 10.01 -61.58 12.24
CA PRO A 2 9.28 -60.89 11.13
C PRO A 2 8.60 -59.58 11.55
N LYS A 3 8.13 -59.44 12.79
CA LYS A 3 7.43 -58.22 13.28
C LYS A 3 8.28 -56.93 13.32
N LEU A 4 9.61 -57.07 13.46
CA LEU A 4 10.54 -55.91 13.48
C LEU A 4 10.79 -55.33 12.07
N LYS A 5 10.80 -56.17 11.02
CA LYS A 5 10.98 -55.75 9.63
C LYS A 5 9.76 -54.95 9.11
N THR A 6 8.55 -55.35 9.49
CA THR A 6 7.31 -54.66 9.15
C THR A 6 7.18 -53.31 9.85
N LYS A 7 7.64 -53.19 11.11
CA LYS A 7 7.63 -51.93 11.88
C LYS A 7 8.57 -50.87 11.25
N ARG A 8 9.79 -51.29 10.86
CA ARG A 8 10.77 -50.45 10.17
C ARG A 8 10.33 -50.03 8.76
N ALA A 9 9.65 -50.91 8.04
CA ALA A 9 9.08 -50.60 6.73
C ALA A 9 7.95 -49.59 6.85
N LYS A 10 7.06 -49.73 7.82
CA LYS A 10 5.96 -48.79 8.10
C LYS A 10 6.49 -47.41 8.54
N GLU A 11 7.54 -47.35 9.36
CA GLU A 11 8.19 -46.09 9.72
C GLU A 11 8.87 -45.41 8.53
N LYS A 12 9.54 -46.14 7.66
CA LYS A 12 10.11 -45.59 6.41
C LYS A 12 9.02 -45.03 5.50
N LEU A 13 7.91 -45.75 5.33
CA LEU A 13 6.77 -45.29 4.52
C LEU A 13 6.14 -44.01 5.10
N LEU A 14 5.93 -43.99 6.41
CA LEU A 14 5.41 -42.83 7.12
C LEU A 14 6.35 -41.58 7.00
N ARG A 15 7.68 -41.80 7.09
CA ARG A 15 8.66 -40.74 6.86
C ARG A 15 8.68 -40.26 5.41
N GLN A 16 8.52 -41.13 4.43
CA GLN A 16 8.40 -40.77 3.02
C GLN A 16 7.11 -39.97 2.75
N MET A 17 5.97 -40.43 3.25
CA MET A 17 4.70 -39.75 3.11
C MET A 17 4.73 -38.34 3.82
N ARG A 18 5.37 -38.26 4.97
CA ARG A 18 5.55 -36.98 5.70
C ARG A 18 6.47 -36.01 4.91
N ARG A 19 7.56 -36.51 4.30
CA ARG A 19 8.44 -35.73 3.43
C ARG A 19 7.75 -35.28 2.14
N GLN A 20 6.92 -36.11 1.54
CA GLN A 20 6.12 -35.73 0.38
C GLN A 20 5.07 -34.69 0.73
N ARG A 21 4.31 -34.87 1.82
CA ARG A 21 3.38 -33.85 2.31
C ARG A 21 4.05 -32.51 2.59
N LEU A 22 5.22 -32.50 3.20
CA LEU A 22 6.00 -31.28 3.46
C LEU A 22 6.41 -30.58 2.16
N LYS A 23 6.79 -31.31 1.11
CA LYS A 23 7.11 -30.75 -0.20
C LYS A 23 5.88 -30.09 -0.86
N TYR A 24 4.73 -30.75 -0.84
CA TYR A 24 3.49 -30.18 -1.41
C TYR A 24 3.02 -28.94 -0.65
N ILE A 25 3.16 -28.92 0.68
CA ILE A 25 2.81 -27.78 1.54
C ILE A 25 3.70 -26.56 1.24
N THR A 26 4.96 -26.77 0.85
CA THR A 26 5.90 -25.68 0.51
C THR A 26 5.72 -25.15 -0.92
N ILE A 27 5.24 -25.96 -1.85
CA ILE A 27 5.06 -25.55 -3.25
C ILE A 27 3.80 -24.69 -3.44
N LEU A 28 2.74 -24.94 -2.68
CA LEU A 28 1.45 -24.26 -2.85
C LEU A 28 1.52 -22.73 -2.70
N PRO A 29 2.16 -22.18 -1.65
CA PRO A 29 2.33 -20.71 -1.55
C PRO A 29 3.06 -20.14 -2.77
N SER A 30 4.18 -20.74 -3.17
CA SER A 30 4.95 -20.26 -4.32
C SER A 30 4.17 -20.27 -5.65
N LEU A 31 3.22 -21.19 -5.82
CA LEU A 31 2.33 -21.18 -6.99
C LEU A 31 1.37 -19.99 -6.95
N ILE A 32 0.83 -19.66 -5.79
CA ILE A 32 -0.08 -18.52 -5.64
C ILE A 32 0.70 -17.22 -5.87
N THR A 33 1.93 -17.12 -5.34
CA THR A 33 2.84 -16.00 -5.60
C THR A 33 3.13 -15.83 -7.10
N LEU A 34 3.36 -16.93 -7.83
CA LEU A 34 3.52 -16.87 -9.28
C LEU A 34 2.25 -16.40 -10.00
N ILE A 35 1.05 -16.76 -9.51
CA ILE A 35 -0.21 -16.24 -10.06
C ILE A 35 -0.28 -14.71 -9.85
N ASN A 36 0.16 -14.18 -8.70
CA ASN A 36 0.28 -12.74 -8.47
C ASN A 36 1.17 -12.10 -9.56
N GLY A 37 2.40 -12.60 -9.76
CA GLY A 37 3.32 -12.04 -10.76
C GLY A 37 2.79 -12.14 -12.20
N VAL A 38 2.17 -13.29 -12.57
CA VAL A 38 1.54 -13.46 -13.90
C VAL A 38 0.36 -12.53 -14.09
N ALA A 39 -0.45 -12.30 -13.07
CA ALA A 39 -1.55 -11.33 -13.12
C ALA A 39 -1.02 -9.89 -13.27
N GLY A 40 0.07 -9.53 -12.59
CA GLY A 40 0.77 -8.26 -12.79
C GLY A 40 1.25 -8.08 -14.23
N PHE A 41 1.88 -9.10 -14.80
CA PHE A 41 2.29 -9.10 -16.21
C PHE A 41 1.09 -8.97 -17.17
N ALA A 42 0.02 -9.73 -16.94
CA ALA A 42 -1.20 -9.64 -17.74
C ALA A 42 -1.83 -8.25 -17.68
N ALA A 43 -1.78 -7.58 -16.52
CA ALA A 43 -2.23 -6.20 -16.39
C ALA A 43 -1.42 -5.23 -17.28
N ILE A 44 -0.10 -5.42 -17.39
CA ILE A 44 0.76 -4.64 -18.30
C ILE A 44 0.34 -4.87 -19.75
N VAL A 45 0.08 -6.14 -20.14
CA VAL A 45 -0.36 -6.49 -21.51
C VAL A 45 -1.71 -5.85 -21.82
N PHE A 46 -2.69 -5.90 -20.91
CA PHE A 46 -3.98 -5.23 -21.11
C PHE A 46 -3.84 -3.71 -21.21
N ALA A 47 -2.99 -3.12 -20.39
CA ALA A 47 -2.72 -1.68 -20.44
C ALA A 47 -2.07 -1.25 -21.77
N SER A 48 -1.15 -2.06 -22.31
CA SER A 48 -0.53 -1.80 -23.62
C SER A 48 -1.53 -1.85 -24.79
N GLN A 49 -2.64 -2.58 -24.61
CA GLN A 49 -3.74 -2.68 -25.56
C GLN A 49 -4.82 -1.60 -25.34
N GLY A 50 -4.63 -0.65 -24.42
CA GLY A 50 -5.63 0.35 -24.06
C GLY A 50 -6.80 -0.17 -23.23
N GLN A 51 -6.76 -1.42 -22.77
CA GLN A 51 -7.83 -2.06 -21.98
C GLN A 51 -7.64 -1.78 -20.48
N PHE A 52 -7.63 -0.50 -20.09
CA PHE A 52 -7.26 -0.05 -18.74
C PHE A 52 -8.13 -0.64 -17.63
N THR A 53 -9.43 -0.77 -17.86
CA THR A 53 -10.35 -1.37 -16.87
C THR A 53 -10.02 -2.84 -16.61
N LYS A 54 -9.72 -3.62 -17.66
CA LYS A 54 -9.30 -5.02 -17.50
C LYS A 54 -7.94 -5.11 -16.81
N ALA A 55 -7.01 -4.23 -17.14
CA ALA A 55 -5.71 -4.14 -16.47
C ALA A 55 -5.89 -3.91 -14.96
N CYS A 56 -6.76 -2.99 -14.55
CA CYS A 56 -7.03 -2.71 -13.15
C CYS A 56 -7.68 -3.92 -12.42
N TYR A 57 -8.65 -4.60 -13.04
CA TYR A 57 -9.24 -5.80 -12.44
C TYR A 57 -8.27 -6.97 -12.33
N THR A 58 -7.40 -7.15 -13.32
CA THR A 58 -6.35 -8.17 -13.27
C THR A 58 -5.36 -7.86 -12.15
N LEU A 59 -5.06 -6.59 -11.92
CA LEU A 59 -4.22 -6.15 -10.81
C LEU A 59 -4.91 -6.33 -9.44
N ALA A 60 -6.23 -6.11 -9.37
CA ALA A 60 -7.00 -6.42 -8.18
C ALA A 60 -6.98 -7.93 -7.86
N LEU A 61 -7.00 -8.79 -8.89
CA LEU A 61 -6.81 -10.23 -8.73
C LEU A 61 -5.41 -10.56 -8.19
N ALA A 62 -4.36 -9.87 -8.66
CA ALA A 62 -3.01 -9.99 -8.13
C ALA A 62 -2.95 -9.64 -6.63
N MET A 63 -3.64 -8.57 -6.20
CA MET A 63 -3.74 -8.20 -4.77
C MET A 63 -4.42 -9.29 -3.93
N ILE A 64 -5.44 -9.95 -4.47
CA ILE A 64 -6.10 -11.07 -3.77
C ILE A 64 -5.14 -12.25 -3.65
N ALA A 65 -4.41 -12.58 -4.72
CA ALA A 65 -3.43 -13.66 -4.72
C ALA A 65 -2.33 -13.42 -3.68
N ASP A 66 -1.77 -12.22 -3.59
CA ASP A 66 -0.79 -11.79 -2.58
C ASP A 66 -1.30 -11.99 -1.14
N VAL A 67 -2.53 -11.57 -0.85
CA VAL A 67 -3.13 -11.79 0.47
C VAL A 67 -3.30 -13.28 0.78
N LEU A 68 -3.62 -14.09 -0.22
CA LEU A 68 -3.83 -15.54 -0.07
C LEU A 68 -2.52 -16.27 0.16
N ASP A 69 -1.47 -16.02 -0.61
CA ASP A 69 -0.17 -16.70 -0.45
C ASP A 69 0.46 -16.38 0.92
N GLY A 70 0.42 -15.12 1.36
CA GLY A 70 0.87 -14.72 2.68
C GLY A 70 0.09 -15.41 3.82
N ARG A 71 -1.22 -15.66 3.65
CA ARG A 71 -2.02 -16.44 4.60
C ARG A 71 -1.65 -17.92 4.58
N VAL A 72 -1.56 -18.51 3.39
CA VAL A 72 -1.22 -19.95 3.20
C VAL A 72 0.18 -20.22 3.73
N ALA A 73 1.17 -19.36 3.46
CA ALA A 73 2.53 -19.49 3.97
C ALA A 73 2.57 -19.51 5.52
N ARG A 74 1.84 -18.60 6.17
CA ARG A 74 1.73 -18.57 7.64
C ARG A 74 1.03 -19.79 8.23
N MET A 75 -0.06 -20.26 7.60
CA MET A 75 -0.80 -21.45 8.06
C MET A 75 0.01 -22.74 7.90
N SER A 76 0.80 -22.84 6.83
CA SER A 76 1.63 -24.00 6.55
C SER A 76 2.93 -24.06 7.33
N LYS A 77 3.29 -22.99 8.08
CA LYS A 77 4.60 -22.83 8.77
C LYS A 77 5.78 -23.11 7.81
N SER A 78 5.61 -22.83 6.52
CA SER A 78 6.59 -23.13 5.48
C SER A 78 7.16 -21.83 4.88
N THR A 79 7.56 -20.90 5.74
CA THR A 79 8.30 -19.71 5.30
C THR A 79 9.70 -20.15 4.89
N SER A 80 9.97 -20.15 3.58
CA SER A 80 11.32 -20.35 3.04
C SER A 80 11.88 -19.00 2.58
N SER A 81 13.20 -18.79 2.75
CA SER A 81 13.87 -17.59 2.22
C SER A 81 13.65 -17.42 0.71
N PHE A 82 13.62 -18.52 -0.04
CA PHE A 82 13.27 -18.53 -1.47
C PHE A 82 11.85 -18.01 -1.72
N GLY A 83 10.86 -18.46 -0.93
CA GLY A 83 9.47 -18.00 -1.07
C GLY A 83 9.32 -16.50 -0.84
N GLY A 84 9.98 -15.94 0.18
CA GLY A 84 9.95 -14.50 0.46
C GLY A 84 10.62 -13.65 -0.62
N GLN A 85 11.72 -14.15 -1.22
CA GLN A 85 12.37 -13.46 -2.33
C GLN A 85 11.51 -13.52 -3.60
N LEU A 86 10.90 -14.68 -3.91
CA LEU A 86 9.99 -14.84 -5.03
C LEU A 86 8.78 -13.92 -4.91
N ASP A 87 8.22 -13.81 -3.71
CA ASP A 87 7.12 -12.91 -3.36
C ASP A 87 7.48 -11.45 -3.68
N SER A 88 8.63 -10.98 -3.19
CA SER A 88 9.10 -9.63 -3.48
C SER A 88 9.31 -9.37 -4.97
N LEU A 89 9.79 -10.36 -5.75
CA LEU A 89 9.94 -10.22 -7.21
C LEU A 89 8.59 -10.11 -7.92
N CYS A 90 7.61 -10.93 -7.53
CA CYS A 90 6.26 -10.86 -8.06
C CYS A 90 5.57 -9.54 -7.69
N ASP A 91 5.77 -9.08 -6.44
CA ASP A 91 5.23 -7.81 -5.95
C ASP A 91 5.79 -6.59 -6.68
N ILE A 92 7.08 -6.58 -7.04
CA ILE A 92 7.65 -5.51 -7.87
C ILE A 92 6.93 -5.44 -9.22
N ILE A 93 6.63 -6.57 -9.85
CA ILE A 93 5.91 -6.61 -11.13
C ILE A 93 4.48 -6.11 -10.94
N SER A 94 3.76 -6.66 -9.96
CA SER A 94 2.32 -6.41 -9.78
C SER A 94 2.02 -5.06 -9.13
N PHE A 95 2.77 -4.63 -8.12
CA PHE A 95 2.48 -3.43 -7.34
C PHE A 95 3.46 -2.29 -7.60
N GLY A 96 4.55 -2.54 -8.31
CA GLY A 96 5.50 -1.53 -8.75
C GLY A 96 5.31 -1.19 -10.23
N ILE A 97 5.68 -2.11 -11.12
CA ILE A 97 5.77 -1.84 -12.56
C ILE A 97 4.38 -1.69 -13.19
N ALA A 98 3.44 -2.61 -12.92
CA ALA A 98 2.15 -2.61 -13.57
C ALA A 98 1.32 -1.34 -13.30
N PRO A 99 1.15 -0.82 -12.06
CA PRO A 99 0.44 0.43 -11.82
C PRO A 99 1.12 1.63 -12.48
N ALA A 100 2.46 1.72 -12.42
CA ALA A 100 3.22 2.78 -13.06
C ALA A 100 3.02 2.77 -14.58
N PHE A 101 3.04 1.61 -15.20
CA PHE A 101 2.81 1.42 -16.63
C PHE A 101 1.36 1.78 -17.04
N ILE A 102 0.37 1.39 -16.23
CA ILE A 102 -1.04 1.77 -16.47
C ILE A 102 -1.18 3.29 -16.47
N VAL A 103 -0.57 3.99 -15.49
CA VAL A 103 -0.61 5.46 -15.42
C VAL A 103 0.06 6.09 -16.63
N LEU A 104 1.22 5.59 -17.07
CA LEU A 104 1.90 6.03 -18.29
C LEU A 104 0.96 5.93 -19.48
N LYS A 105 0.36 4.77 -19.69
CA LYS A 105 -0.47 4.51 -20.88
C LYS A 105 -1.80 5.25 -20.89
N ILE A 106 -2.48 5.36 -19.76
CA ILE A 106 -3.74 6.10 -19.70
C ILE A 106 -3.52 7.61 -19.91
N PHE A 107 -2.41 8.14 -19.39
CA PHE A 107 -2.04 9.53 -19.55
C PHE A 107 -1.67 9.85 -21.01
N GLU A 108 -0.81 9.02 -21.62
CA GLU A 108 -0.45 9.14 -23.05
C GLU A 108 -1.71 9.10 -23.95
N ALA A 109 -2.64 8.17 -23.68
CA ALA A 109 -3.87 8.05 -24.45
C ALA A 109 -4.80 9.27 -24.30
N THR A 110 -4.79 9.94 -23.14
CA THR A 110 -5.65 11.12 -22.90
C THR A 110 -5.07 12.38 -23.51
N ILE A 111 -3.72 12.53 -23.51
CA ILE A 111 -3.07 13.72 -24.07
C ILE A 111 -3.00 13.69 -25.61
N ALA A 112 -3.05 12.52 -26.21
CA ALA A 112 -2.90 12.36 -27.67
C ALA A 112 -3.87 13.24 -28.48
N ASP A 113 -5.05 13.55 -27.93
CA ASP A 113 -6.11 14.33 -28.60
C ASP A 113 -6.12 15.82 -28.18
N VAL A 114 -5.16 16.27 -27.34
CA VAL A 114 -5.12 17.64 -26.83
C VAL A 114 -4.00 18.44 -27.51
N GLU A 115 -4.36 19.52 -28.18
CA GLU A 115 -3.37 20.45 -28.74
C GLU A 115 -2.68 21.26 -27.64
N LEU A 116 -1.53 20.77 -27.17
CA LEU A 116 -0.68 21.47 -26.21
C LEU A 116 0.50 22.15 -26.90
N SER A 117 1.05 23.20 -26.29
CA SER A 117 2.33 23.73 -26.75
C SER A 117 3.43 22.68 -26.61
N VAL A 118 4.33 22.59 -27.60
CA VAL A 118 5.42 21.59 -27.64
C VAL A 118 6.29 21.60 -26.37
N ALA A 119 6.48 22.78 -25.76
CA ALA A 119 7.27 22.91 -24.55
C ALA A 119 6.54 22.31 -23.31
N PHE A 120 5.23 22.55 -23.21
CA PHE A 120 4.42 22.05 -22.11
C PHE A 120 4.21 20.54 -22.20
N ASP A 121 3.96 20.02 -23.40
CA ASP A 121 3.88 18.60 -23.67
C ASP A 121 5.15 17.84 -23.23
N LYS A 122 6.33 18.34 -23.63
CA LYS A 122 7.61 17.78 -23.21
C LYS A 122 7.81 17.80 -21.69
N LEU A 123 7.36 18.85 -21.01
CA LEU A 123 7.45 18.95 -19.54
C LEU A 123 6.56 17.92 -18.85
N LEU A 124 5.31 17.77 -19.33
CA LEU A 124 4.37 16.78 -18.81
C LEU A 124 4.90 15.36 -18.98
N HIS A 125 5.40 15.01 -20.15
CA HIS A 125 5.99 13.69 -20.40
C HIS A 125 7.20 13.42 -19.51
N ARG A 126 8.09 14.40 -19.31
CA ARG A 126 9.22 14.24 -18.37
C ARG A 126 8.75 14.02 -16.93
N PHE A 127 7.75 14.76 -16.48
CA PHE A 127 7.19 14.60 -15.16
C PHE A 127 6.51 13.23 -14.98
N LEU A 128 5.78 12.78 -15.98
CA LEU A 128 5.14 11.47 -16.01
C LEU A 128 6.16 10.32 -15.86
N TRP A 129 7.26 10.36 -16.63
CA TRP A 129 8.34 9.40 -16.52
C TRP A 129 9.03 9.45 -15.17
N LEU A 130 9.25 10.64 -14.63
CA LEU A 130 9.81 10.82 -13.29
C LEU A 130 8.89 10.22 -12.22
N ALA A 131 7.59 10.48 -12.29
CA ALA A 131 6.62 9.96 -11.34
C ALA A 131 6.56 8.42 -11.38
N ALA A 132 6.49 7.84 -12.59
CA ALA A 132 6.48 6.39 -12.78
C ALA A 132 7.77 5.73 -12.28
N GLY A 133 8.93 6.28 -12.66
CA GLY A 133 10.23 5.77 -12.22
C GLY A 133 10.45 5.88 -10.71
N THR A 134 10.02 7.00 -10.11
CA THR A 134 10.06 7.18 -8.65
C THR A 134 9.17 6.16 -7.94
N TYR A 135 7.96 5.93 -8.44
CA TYR A 135 7.03 4.95 -7.87
C TYR A 135 7.63 3.54 -7.88
N VAL A 136 8.18 3.08 -9.02
CA VAL A 136 8.83 1.77 -9.14
C VAL A 136 10.03 1.66 -8.20
N SER A 137 10.89 2.68 -8.17
CA SER A 137 12.07 2.71 -7.29
C SER A 137 11.69 2.67 -5.81
N CYS A 138 10.67 3.44 -5.41
CA CYS A 138 10.16 3.44 -4.04
C CYS A 138 9.56 2.09 -3.66
N THR A 139 8.86 1.42 -4.58
CA THR A 139 8.34 0.06 -4.36
C THR A 139 9.48 -0.92 -4.11
N ALA A 140 10.53 -0.89 -4.95
CA ALA A 140 11.69 -1.75 -4.80
C ALA A 140 12.43 -1.52 -3.48
N ILE A 141 12.69 -0.25 -3.12
CA ILE A 141 13.34 0.10 -1.85
C ILE A 141 12.52 -0.39 -0.66
N ARG A 142 11.19 -0.22 -0.71
CA ARG A 142 10.30 -0.67 0.35
C ARG A 142 10.34 -2.19 0.54
N LEU A 143 10.27 -2.97 -0.55
CA LEU A 143 10.32 -4.43 -0.50
C LEU A 143 11.68 -4.93 -0.02
N ALA A 144 12.76 -4.33 -0.51
CA ALA A 144 14.12 -4.66 -0.04
C ALA A 144 14.27 -4.40 1.47
N ARG A 145 13.79 -3.24 1.96
CA ARG A 145 13.81 -2.91 3.38
C ARG A 145 13.00 -3.91 4.21
N PHE A 146 11.80 -4.27 3.76
CA PHE A 146 10.94 -5.24 4.44
C PHE A 146 11.59 -6.62 4.55
N ASN A 147 12.34 -7.05 3.51
CA ASN A 147 13.06 -8.33 3.55
C ASN A 147 14.19 -8.31 4.59
N VAL A 148 14.97 -7.23 4.67
CA VAL A 148 16.05 -7.09 5.67
C VAL A 148 15.48 -7.03 7.09
N GLU A 149 14.44 -6.25 7.32
CA GLU A 149 13.82 -6.12 8.65
C GLU A 149 13.20 -7.45 9.14
N ASN A 150 12.69 -8.30 8.24
CA ASN A 150 12.15 -9.63 8.61
C ASN A 150 13.22 -10.69 8.91
N GLU A 151 14.45 -10.53 8.41
CA GLU A 151 15.57 -11.45 8.72
C GLU A 151 16.17 -11.15 10.10
N GLU A 152 16.11 -9.91 10.58
CA GLU A 152 16.75 -9.49 11.84
C GLU A 152 15.90 -9.73 13.09
N ASP A 153 14.55 -9.76 12.98
CA ASP A 153 13.66 -9.79 14.16
C ASP A 153 12.43 -10.69 13.97
N GLU A 154 12.52 -11.94 14.40
CA GLU A 154 11.34 -12.83 14.54
C GLU A 154 10.39 -12.41 15.70
N SER A 155 10.76 -11.44 16.53
CA SER A 155 10.07 -11.10 17.78
C SER A 155 9.47 -9.70 17.86
N SER A 156 9.73 -8.79 16.93
CA SER A 156 9.20 -7.43 17.01
C SER A 156 7.79 -7.30 16.46
N HIS A 157 6.89 -6.80 17.30
CA HIS A 157 5.52 -6.45 16.96
C HIS A 157 5.50 -5.42 15.81
N MET A 158 5.24 -5.89 14.59
CA MET A 158 5.32 -5.14 13.35
C MET A 158 4.34 -3.97 13.33
N SER A 159 4.83 -2.76 13.53
CA SER A 159 4.18 -1.55 13.02
C SER A 159 4.68 -1.33 11.60
N PHE A 160 3.79 -1.41 10.61
CA PHE A 160 4.17 -1.11 9.22
C PHE A 160 4.64 0.33 9.11
N ILE A 161 5.93 0.50 8.76
CA ILE A 161 6.52 1.80 8.48
C ILE A 161 6.37 2.04 6.97
N GLY A 162 5.68 3.11 6.59
CA GLY A 162 5.35 3.43 5.19
C GLY A 162 4.05 2.81 4.68
N LEU A 163 3.58 3.32 3.53
CA LEU A 163 2.37 2.83 2.87
C LEU A 163 2.63 1.44 2.25
N PRO A 164 1.80 0.41 2.50
CA PRO A 164 1.94 -0.89 1.84
C PRO A 164 1.87 -0.81 0.32
N SER A 165 2.74 -1.56 -0.42
CA SER A 165 2.75 -1.56 -1.89
C SER A 165 1.42 -1.98 -2.52
N PRO A 166 0.67 -3.00 -2.00
CA PRO A 166 -0.67 -3.26 -2.51
C PRO A 166 -1.65 -2.12 -2.27
N ALA A 167 -1.55 -1.41 -1.14
CA ALA A 167 -2.39 -0.25 -0.88
C ALA A 167 -2.08 0.93 -1.82
N ALA A 168 -0.81 1.14 -2.13
CA ALA A 168 -0.36 2.15 -3.10
C ALA A 168 -0.90 1.86 -4.51
N ALA A 169 -0.77 0.61 -4.97
CA ALA A 169 -1.37 0.15 -6.23
C ALA A 169 -2.90 0.29 -6.18
N GLY A 170 -3.53 -0.03 -5.06
CA GLY A 170 -4.96 0.11 -4.84
C GLY A 170 -5.49 1.52 -5.04
N VAL A 171 -4.76 2.56 -4.59
CA VAL A 171 -5.12 3.96 -4.86
C VAL A 171 -5.20 4.24 -6.35
N ILE A 172 -4.18 3.82 -7.11
CA ILE A 172 -4.10 4.07 -8.56
C ILE A 172 -5.22 3.35 -9.30
N ILE A 173 -5.37 2.03 -9.08
CA ILE A 173 -6.35 1.23 -9.83
C ILE A 173 -7.80 1.62 -9.52
N THR A 174 -8.09 1.96 -8.25
CA THR A 174 -9.46 2.33 -7.87
C THR A 174 -9.87 3.69 -8.44
N LEU A 175 -8.96 4.66 -8.56
CA LEU A 175 -9.21 5.92 -9.25
C LEU A 175 -9.50 5.71 -10.74
N ILE A 176 -8.76 4.83 -11.41
CA ILE A 176 -8.95 4.53 -12.83
C ILE A 176 -10.28 3.80 -13.06
N VAL A 177 -10.60 2.80 -12.21
CA VAL A 177 -11.88 2.07 -12.30
C VAL A 177 -13.05 3.01 -12.01
N PHE A 178 -12.94 3.86 -10.99
CA PHE A 178 -13.95 4.87 -10.67
C PHE A 178 -14.21 5.80 -11.86
N LYS A 179 -13.15 6.33 -12.48
CA LYS A 179 -13.26 7.16 -13.68
C LYS A 179 -14.00 6.43 -14.80
N ASN A 180 -13.58 5.19 -15.13
CA ASN A 180 -14.04 4.50 -16.33
C ASN A 180 -15.45 3.90 -16.20
N GLN A 181 -15.90 3.58 -14.99
CA GLN A 181 -17.19 2.91 -14.76
C GLN A 181 -18.13 3.76 -13.92
N THR A 182 -17.80 4.05 -12.68
CA THR A 182 -18.73 4.73 -11.76
C THR A 182 -19.05 6.14 -12.22
N LEU A 183 -18.05 6.91 -12.64
CA LEU A 183 -18.25 8.28 -13.12
C LEU A 183 -19.07 8.28 -14.41
N ALA A 184 -18.82 7.31 -15.30
CA ALA A 184 -19.57 7.17 -16.56
C ALA A 184 -21.06 6.84 -16.34
N GLU A 185 -21.38 6.11 -15.25
CA GLU A 185 -22.78 5.79 -14.88
C GLU A 185 -23.48 6.96 -14.17
N TRP A 186 -22.74 7.69 -13.30
CA TRP A 186 -23.34 8.73 -12.45
C TRP A 186 -23.48 10.07 -13.18
N VAL A 187 -22.62 10.38 -14.13
CA VAL A 187 -22.60 11.66 -14.83
C VAL A 187 -23.20 11.52 -16.23
N THR A 188 -24.46 11.90 -16.37
CA THR A 188 -25.19 11.82 -17.65
C THR A 188 -24.79 12.92 -18.65
N LYS A 189 -24.28 14.08 -18.16
CA LYS A 189 -23.81 15.17 -19.00
C LYS A 189 -22.39 14.91 -19.48
N LYS A 190 -22.20 14.69 -20.77
CA LYS A 190 -20.90 14.41 -21.39
C LYS A 190 -19.83 15.44 -21.02
N GLN A 191 -20.13 16.72 -21.09
CA GLN A 191 -19.18 17.79 -20.76
C GLN A 191 -18.68 17.75 -19.31
N THR A 192 -19.55 17.40 -18.35
CA THR A 192 -19.17 17.25 -16.94
C THR A 192 -18.33 15.98 -16.73
N TYR A 193 -18.66 14.90 -17.43
CA TYR A 193 -17.90 13.67 -17.43
C TYR A 193 -16.47 13.90 -17.95
N ASP A 194 -16.35 14.52 -19.12
CA ASP A 194 -15.06 14.79 -19.75
C ASP A 194 -14.18 15.64 -18.81
N LEU A 195 -14.73 16.71 -18.24
CA LEU A 195 -14.00 17.58 -17.31
C LEU A 195 -13.46 16.81 -16.09
N ILE A 196 -14.31 16.03 -15.41
CA ILE A 196 -13.90 15.29 -14.20
C ILE A 196 -12.92 14.19 -14.57
N SER A 197 -13.16 13.49 -15.68
CA SER A 197 -12.28 12.46 -16.22
C SER A 197 -10.88 13.00 -16.47
N ASP A 198 -10.77 14.16 -17.11
CA ASP A 198 -9.49 14.81 -17.40
C ASP A 198 -8.77 15.25 -16.14
N ILE A 199 -9.50 15.85 -15.19
CA ILE A 199 -8.92 16.19 -13.87
C ILE A 199 -8.32 14.96 -13.19
N ILE A 200 -9.03 13.82 -13.18
CA ILE A 200 -8.53 12.59 -12.59
C ILE A 200 -7.24 12.15 -13.29
N VAL A 201 -7.21 12.15 -14.64
CA VAL A 201 -6.03 11.70 -15.39
C VAL A 201 -4.85 12.62 -15.19
N TYR A 202 -5.04 13.94 -15.21
CA TYR A 202 -3.95 14.90 -14.94
C TYR A 202 -3.43 14.83 -13.51
N CYS A 203 -4.26 14.44 -12.55
CA CYS A 203 -3.83 14.23 -11.16
C CYS A 203 -3.11 12.89 -10.95
N LEU A 204 -3.32 11.87 -11.81
CA LEU A 204 -2.74 10.54 -11.63
C LEU A 204 -1.20 10.55 -11.49
N PRO A 205 -0.40 11.25 -12.31
CA PRO A 205 1.06 11.30 -12.13
C PRO A 205 1.47 11.89 -10.78
N ILE A 206 0.77 12.95 -10.34
CA ILE A 206 1.03 13.60 -9.05
C ILE A 206 0.71 12.64 -7.90
N ILE A 207 -0.43 11.96 -7.97
CA ILE A 207 -0.85 10.95 -6.99
C ILE A 207 0.14 9.79 -6.97
N THR A 208 0.56 9.30 -8.15
CA THR A 208 1.54 8.20 -8.26
C THR A 208 2.88 8.57 -7.63
N PHE A 209 3.36 9.78 -7.89
CA PHE A 209 4.58 10.30 -7.27
C PHE A 209 4.45 10.41 -5.74
N ALA A 210 3.35 11.00 -5.26
CA ALA A 210 3.08 11.18 -3.83
C ALA A 210 2.96 9.83 -3.09
N VAL A 211 2.22 8.88 -3.67
CA VAL A 211 2.04 7.54 -3.10
C VAL A 211 3.36 6.76 -3.12
N GLY A 212 4.20 6.93 -4.14
CA GLY A 212 5.56 6.40 -4.19
C GLY A 212 6.40 6.89 -3.01
N ILE A 213 6.43 8.19 -2.75
CA ILE A 213 7.16 8.76 -1.61
C ILE A 213 6.58 8.26 -0.28
N LEU A 214 5.25 8.12 -0.16
CA LEU A 214 4.63 7.59 1.06
C LEU A 214 5.06 6.15 1.36
N MET A 215 5.34 5.32 0.36
CA MET A 215 5.82 3.95 0.57
C MET A 215 7.16 3.90 1.32
N VAL A 216 8.07 4.84 1.03
CA VAL A 216 9.41 4.91 1.68
C VAL A 216 9.38 5.77 2.95
N SER A 217 8.34 6.56 3.15
CA SER A 217 8.22 7.45 4.30
C SER A 217 8.20 6.68 5.62
N ARG A 218 8.71 7.31 6.71
CA ARG A 218 8.69 6.74 8.07
C ARG A 218 7.33 6.90 8.78
N VAL A 219 6.24 7.05 8.03
CA VAL A 219 4.89 7.19 8.59
C VAL A 219 4.43 5.85 9.13
N ARG A 220 4.05 5.80 10.39
CA ARG A 220 3.45 4.61 11.01
C ARG A 220 1.96 4.55 10.68
N TYR A 221 1.58 3.63 9.82
CA TYR A 221 0.19 3.30 9.57
C TYR A 221 -0.33 2.41 10.70
N SER A 222 -1.34 2.87 11.45
CA SER A 222 -1.95 2.08 12.52
C SER A 222 -2.93 1.07 11.95
N HIS A 223 -2.91 -0.16 12.49
CA HIS A 223 -3.97 -1.15 12.26
C HIS A 223 -5.28 -0.67 12.91
N ILE A 224 -6.10 0.07 12.16
CA ILE A 224 -7.42 0.55 12.60
C ILE A 224 -8.32 -0.63 12.99
N VAL A 225 -8.16 -1.78 12.32
CA VAL A 225 -8.97 -2.99 12.55
C VAL A 225 -8.78 -3.57 13.96
N ASN A 226 -7.58 -3.50 14.52
CA ASN A 226 -7.29 -4.18 15.79
C ASN A 226 -7.74 -3.39 17.04
N GLN A 227 -7.87 -2.06 16.92
CA GLN A 227 -8.29 -1.21 18.04
C GLN A 227 -9.81 -1.16 18.21
N HIS A 228 -10.58 -1.35 17.12
CA HIS A 228 -12.05 -1.23 17.16
C HIS A 228 -12.78 -2.53 17.50
N LEU A 229 -12.11 -3.69 17.44
CA LEU A 229 -12.73 -5.00 17.71
C LEU A 229 -12.56 -5.49 19.16
N ARG A 230 -11.76 -4.81 19.99
CA ARG A 230 -11.60 -5.14 21.42
C ARG A 230 -12.66 -4.45 22.26
N GLY A 231 -13.60 -5.22 22.78
CA GLY A 231 -14.63 -4.80 23.75
C GLY A 231 -16.04 -5.35 23.41
N LYS A 232 -16.91 -5.49 24.43
CA LYS A 232 -18.33 -5.86 24.26
C LYS A 232 -19.04 -4.70 23.56
N LYS A 233 -19.36 -4.85 22.26
CA LYS A 233 -20.06 -3.84 21.48
C LYS A 233 -21.57 -4.08 21.53
N PRO A 234 -22.40 -3.03 21.57
CA PRO A 234 -23.86 -3.18 21.53
C PRO A 234 -24.31 -3.79 20.19
N PHE A 235 -25.41 -4.53 20.21
CA PHE A 235 -25.96 -5.24 19.04
C PHE A 235 -26.20 -4.31 17.84
N ALA A 236 -26.59 -3.06 18.10
CA ALA A 236 -26.73 -2.03 17.07
C ALA A 236 -25.44 -1.81 16.23
N TYR A 237 -24.24 -2.00 16.83
CA TYR A 237 -22.97 -1.88 16.12
C TYR A 237 -22.81 -2.95 15.03
N PHE A 238 -23.27 -4.19 15.28
CA PHE A 238 -23.27 -5.26 14.28
C PHE A 238 -24.24 -4.96 13.12
N ILE A 239 -25.39 -4.38 13.40
CA ILE A 239 -26.36 -3.97 12.37
C ILE A 239 -25.72 -2.89 11.48
N TRP A 240 -25.09 -1.86 12.06
CA TRP A 240 -24.41 -0.82 11.28
C TRP A 240 -23.26 -1.37 10.44
N ILE A 241 -22.47 -2.30 10.97
CA ILE A 241 -21.42 -2.98 10.19
C ILE A 241 -22.04 -3.76 9.02
N MET A 242 -23.11 -4.52 9.23
CA MET A 242 -23.79 -5.26 8.17
C MET A 242 -24.33 -4.32 7.08
N ILE A 243 -24.91 -3.18 7.46
CA ILE A 243 -25.40 -2.17 6.51
C ILE A 243 -24.23 -1.57 5.72
N ILE A 244 -23.12 -1.19 6.39
CA ILE A 244 -21.94 -0.63 5.74
C ILE A 244 -21.33 -1.64 4.77
N ILE A 245 -21.20 -2.92 5.17
CA ILE A 245 -20.71 -3.99 4.30
C ILE A 245 -21.67 -4.19 3.11
N GLY A 246 -22.98 -4.21 3.32
CA GLY A 246 -23.96 -4.34 2.25
C GLY A 246 -23.88 -3.20 1.24
N LEU A 247 -23.78 -1.96 1.70
CA LEU A 247 -23.57 -0.79 0.85
C LEU A 247 -22.22 -0.83 0.12
N ALA A 248 -21.16 -1.27 0.80
CA ALA A 248 -19.84 -1.41 0.19
C ALA A 248 -19.80 -2.50 -0.88
N VAL A 249 -20.58 -3.58 -0.74
CA VAL A 249 -20.73 -4.62 -1.76
C VAL A 249 -21.57 -4.11 -2.93
N TRP A 250 -22.64 -3.36 -2.67
CA TRP A 250 -23.48 -2.77 -3.72
C TRP A 250 -22.73 -1.71 -4.54
N TYR A 251 -21.93 -0.87 -3.89
CA TYR A 251 -21.11 0.17 -4.50
C TYR A 251 -19.62 -0.18 -4.38
N LEU A 252 -19.24 -1.37 -4.82
CA LEU A 252 -17.88 -1.91 -4.59
C LEU A 252 -16.76 -0.98 -5.09
N GLN A 253 -16.96 -0.38 -6.25
CA GLN A 253 -15.94 0.47 -6.89
C GLN A 253 -15.71 1.79 -6.15
N PRO A 254 -16.73 2.63 -5.87
CA PRO A 254 -16.53 3.84 -5.10
C PRO A 254 -16.13 3.56 -3.64
N ALA A 255 -16.63 2.47 -3.05
CA ALA A 255 -16.21 2.06 -1.71
C ALA A 255 -14.72 1.70 -1.66
N ALA A 256 -14.23 0.95 -2.63
CA ALA A 256 -12.81 0.62 -2.73
C ALA A 256 -11.96 1.89 -2.90
N MET A 257 -12.38 2.84 -3.75
CA MET A 257 -11.68 4.13 -3.92
C MET A 257 -11.60 4.89 -2.59
N VAL A 258 -12.71 5.03 -1.86
CA VAL A 258 -12.73 5.73 -0.56
C VAL A 258 -11.83 5.03 0.46
N ILE A 259 -11.83 3.70 0.50
CA ILE A 259 -10.99 2.92 1.43
C ILE A 259 -9.51 3.12 1.12
N PHE A 260 -9.07 2.92 -0.12
CA PHE A 260 -7.64 3.03 -0.47
C PHE A 260 -7.13 4.47 -0.41
N CYS A 261 -7.89 5.44 -0.95
CA CYS A 261 -7.52 6.85 -0.87
C CYS A 261 -7.57 7.37 0.57
N GLY A 262 -8.57 7.00 1.34
CA GLY A 262 -8.70 7.36 2.76
C GLY A 262 -7.57 6.76 3.61
N PHE A 263 -7.19 5.51 3.34
CA PHE A 263 -6.06 4.87 4.00
C PHE A 263 -4.75 5.60 3.68
N ALA A 264 -4.46 5.90 2.42
CA ALA A 264 -3.28 6.66 2.02
C ALA A 264 -3.27 8.08 2.61
N ALA A 265 -4.41 8.79 2.57
CA ALA A 265 -4.57 10.12 3.14
C ALA A 265 -4.40 10.14 4.67
N SER A 266 -4.82 9.09 5.38
CA SER A 266 -4.67 8.99 6.84
C SER A 266 -3.22 9.10 7.30
N GLY A 267 -2.28 8.59 6.52
CA GLY A 267 -0.85 8.72 6.77
C GLY A 267 -0.35 10.16 6.61
N LEU A 268 -0.81 10.85 5.56
CA LEU A 268 -0.49 12.26 5.34
C LEU A 268 -1.04 13.15 6.47
N LEU A 269 -2.31 12.95 6.84
CA LEU A 269 -2.94 13.69 7.93
C LEU A 269 -2.19 13.51 9.25
N LYS A 270 -1.74 12.28 9.57
CA LYS A 270 -0.90 12.02 10.74
C LYS A 270 0.44 12.75 10.68
N LEU A 271 1.10 12.76 9.52
CA LEU A 271 2.36 13.50 9.34
C LEU A 271 2.18 14.99 9.63
N PHE A 272 1.14 15.60 9.06
CA PHE A 272 0.84 17.02 9.30
C PHE A 272 0.50 17.26 10.77
N TYR A 273 -0.34 16.40 11.36
CA TYR A 273 -0.76 16.53 12.74
C TYR A 273 0.43 16.44 13.72
N VAL A 274 1.29 15.43 13.59
CA VAL A 274 2.47 15.25 14.44
C VAL A 274 3.45 16.41 14.25
N LYS A 275 3.72 16.83 13.00
CA LYS A 275 4.63 17.92 12.71
C LYS A 275 4.14 19.28 13.28
N PHE A 276 2.83 19.52 13.23
CA PHE A 276 2.25 20.75 13.76
C PHE A 276 2.20 20.77 15.30
N ILE A 277 1.87 19.64 15.93
CA ILE A 277 1.75 19.57 17.41
C ILE A 277 3.13 19.51 18.08
N HIS A 278 4.07 18.70 17.57
CA HIS A 278 5.44 18.69 18.12
C HIS A 278 6.11 20.05 17.97
N LYS A 279 5.96 20.71 16.84
CA LYS A 279 6.53 22.06 16.67
C LYS A 279 5.97 23.05 17.66
N LYS A 280 4.69 22.95 18.04
CA LYS A 280 4.04 23.82 19.04
C LYS A 280 4.48 23.48 20.46
N SER A 281 4.69 22.18 20.76
CA SER A 281 5.18 21.72 22.07
C SER A 281 6.63 22.12 22.28
N ASP A 282 7.50 21.93 21.29
CA ASP A 282 8.92 22.30 21.38
C ASP A 282 9.10 23.82 21.57
N TYR A 283 8.29 24.64 20.87
CA TYR A 283 8.29 26.09 21.07
C TYR A 283 7.84 26.49 22.49
N GLN A 284 6.85 25.82 23.06
CA GLN A 284 6.36 26.10 24.42
C GLN A 284 7.38 25.69 25.47
N ILE A 285 7.99 24.52 25.33
CA ILE A 285 9.03 24.03 26.25
C ILE A 285 10.26 24.93 26.22
N THR A 286 10.71 25.36 25.04
CA THR A 286 11.86 26.27 24.88
C THR A 286 11.55 27.65 25.46
N ALA A 287 10.34 28.16 25.25
CA ALA A 287 9.93 29.47 25.81
C ALA A 287 9.79 29.43 27.36
N GLU A 288 9.38 28.31 27.92
CA GLU A 288 9.25 28.09 29.35
C GLU A 288 10.62 27.92 30.00
N GLN A 289 11.55 27.21 29.37
CA GLN A 289 12.95 27.10 29.79
C GLN A 289 13.66 28.44 29.77
N LEU A 290 13.50 29.23 28.70
CA LEU A 290 14.09 30.59 28.63
C LEU A 290 13.54 31.52 29.70
N LYS A 291 12.28 31.38 30.10
CA LYS A 291 11.70 32.13 31.22
C LYS A 291 12.27 31.69 32.57
N LEU A 292 12.42 30.39 32.79
CA LEU A 292 13.03 29.82 34.00
C LEU A 292 14.50 30.28 34.14
N ASP A 293 15.26 30.19 33.03
CA ASP A 293 16.67 30.61 33.03
C ASP A 293 16.80 32.14 33.29
N ALA A 294 15.87 32.96 32.79
CA ALA A 294 15.83 34.39 33.06
C ALA A 294 15.45 34.72 34.50
N VAL A 295 14.60 33.91 35.13
CA VAL A 295 14.25 34.06 36.58
C VAL A 295 15.42 33.67 37.45
N ASN A 296 16.07 32.52 37.16
CA ASN A 296 17.23 32.06 37.90
C ASN A 296 18.43 33.03 37.79
N ALA A 297 18.64 33.61 36.58
CA ALA A 297 19.69 34.62 36.39
C ALA A 297 19.44 35.92 37.16
N ARG A 298 18.18 36.26 37.49
CA ARG A 298 17.84 37.39 38.37
C ARG A 298 18.03 37.06 39.84
N GLU A 299 17.77 35.82 40.26
CA GLU A 299 18.00 35.40 41.65
C GLU A 299 19.49 35.26 41.96
N ASP A 300 20.33 34.85 40.98
CA ASP A 300 21.78 34.71 41.15
C ASP A 300 22.53 36.06 41.13
N ASN A 301 21.90 37.13 40.66
CA ASN A 301 22.54 38.46 40.59
C ASN A 301 21.59 39.58 41.00
N PRO A 302 21.31 39.75 42.30
CA PRO A 302 20.36 40.76 42.84
C PRO A 302 20.83 42.22 42.71
N GLU A 303 22.07 42.49 42.26
CA GLU A 303 22.60 43.87 42.15
C GLU A 303 22.16 44.63 40.88
N ILE A 304 21.29 44.06 40.04
CA ILE A 304 20.86 44.73 38.80
C ILE A 304 19.63 45.65 39.01
N ASP A 305 18.91 45.52 40.12
CA ASP A 305 17.69 46.31 40.37
C ASP A 305 17.95 47.67 41.05
N ASP A 306 19.22 48.06 41.36
CA ASP A 306 19.54 49.34 42.02
C ASP A 306 20.08 50.41 41.05
N ILE A 307 19.89 50.27 39.75
CA ILE A 307 20.28 51.28 38.76
C ILE A 307 19.05 51.71 37.94
N GLU A 308 18.09 52.38 38.57
CA GLU A 308 17.17 53.35 37.98
C GLU A 308 16.94 54.51 38.93
#